data_d6f1cf3493f4a544ef2b0460ab5c8e49
#
_entry.id   d6f1cf3493f4a544ef2b0460ab5c8e49
#
_cell.length_a   1.000
_cell.length_b   1.000
_cell.length_c   1.000
_cell.angle_alpha   90.00
_cell.angle_beta   90.00
_cell.angle_gamma   90.00
#
_symmetry.space_group_name_H-M   'P 1'
#
loop_
_entity.id
_entity.type
_entity.pdbx_description
1 polymer ?
#
loop_
_entity_poly.entity_id
_entity_poly.type
_entity_poly.pdbx_seq_one_letter_code
_entity_poly.pdbx_strand_id
1 'polypeptide(L)'
;MIDSNFIKNSQINFQNVSRETLKELDEYGMSIISKNKDINLISSNTEKSINTRHILDSAQTIDFIDNNEINTCTDLGSGAGLPGIVLSILMKHKKPQFKVIFYEKSFHKSKFLVEMSKKFDLNTEVHQKNIFVQKNLITDVIISRAFKPLPIIFEIAKKNFKSFKFIILFLGKSGKNILNETLETWKFDYEKKKSLTNSDSMVIKISNLRKKNV
;
A
#
# COMPACT_ATOMS: atom_id res chain seq x y z
N MET A 1 16.63 -12.16 -5.50
CA MET A 1 16.30 -11.70 -6.87
C MET A 1 14.89 -12.12 -7.17
N ILE A 2 14.09 -11.21 -7.68
CA ILE A 2 12.75 -11.53 -8.19
C ILE A 2 12.94 -12.14 -9.58
N ASP A 3 12.74 -13.45 -9.70
CA ASP A 3 12.92 -14.19 -10.95
C ASP A 3 11.58 -14.69 -11.52
N SER A 4 11.62 -15.30 -12.70
CA SER A 4 10.43 -15.84 -13.37
C SER A 4 9.76 -16.98 -12.58
N ASN A 5 10.50 -17.72 -11.74
CA ASN A 5 9.93 -18.76 -10.89
C ASN A 5 9.21 -18.17 -9.69
N PHE A 6 9.77 -17.10 -9.11
CA PHE A 6 9.12 -16.33 -8.05
C PHE A 6 7.75 -15.80 -8.51
N ILE A 7 7.67 -15.31 -9.75
CA ILE A 7 6.43 -14.80 -10.36
C ILE A 7 5.45 -15.92 -10.69
N LYS A 8 5.89 -17.02 -11.29
CA LYS A 8 5.04 -18.17 -11.63
C LYS A 8 4.39 -18.79 -10.39
N ASN A 9 5.12 -18.80 -9.28
CA ASN A 9 4.62 -19.30 -8.00
C ASN A 9 3.74 -18.28 -7.25
N SER A 10 3.81 -16.98 -7.61
CA SER A 10 2.89 -15.99 -7.11
C SER A 10 1.60 -16.06 -7.91
N GLN A 11 0.47 -16.27 -7.24
CA GLN A 11 -0.87 -16.27 -7.87
C GLN A 11 -1.33 -14.87 -8.32
N ILE A 12 -0.41 -13.89 -8.34
CA ILE A 12 -0.65 -12.56 -8.87
C ILE A 12 -0.55 -12.64 -10.39
N ASN A 13 -1.46 -12.00 -11.09
CA ASN A 13 -1.43 -11.94 -12.55
C ASN A 13 -0.31 -11.02 -13.06
N PHE A 14 0.94 -11.49 -12.89
CA PHE A 14 2.14 -10.84 -13.42
C PHE A 14 2.40 -11.18 -14.91
N GLN A 15 1.43 -11.76 -15.62
CA GLN A 15 1.63 -12.25 -17.00
C GLN A 15 2.12 -11.18 -17.97
N ASN A 16 2.04 -9.89 -17.59
CA ASN A 16 2.45 -8.76 -18.42
C ASN A 16 3.50 -7.85 -17.75
N VAL A 17 4.18 -8.31 -16.68
CA VAL A 17 5.21 -7.48 -16.04
C VAL A 17 6.55 -7.67 -16.78
N SER A 18 7.11 -6.57 -17.26
CA SER A 18 8.39 -6.59 -18.00
C SER A 18 9.55 -7.00 -17.10
N ARG A 19 10.64 -7.50 -17.73
CA ARG A 19 11.88 -7.79 -16.99
C ARG A 19 12.47 -6.54 -16.33
N GLU A 20 12.27 -5.40 -16.95
CA GLU A 20 12.70 -4.10 -16.41
C GLU A 20 11.94 -3.74 -15.13
N THR A 21 10.62 -3.87 -15.13
CA THR A 21 9.79 -3.66 -13.93
C THR A 21 10.21 -4.58 -12.77
N LEU A 22 10.55 -5.83 -13.06
CA LEU A 22 11.04 -6.78 -12.04
C LEU A 22 12.38 -6.36 -11.47
N LYS A 23 13.29 -5.88 -12.33
CA LYS A 23 14.56 -5.33 -11.92
C LYS A 23 14.38 -4.09 -11.04
N GLU A 24 13.48 -3.17 -11.40
CA GLU A 24 13.16 -2.00 -10.59
C GLU A 24 12.62 -2.39 -9.20
N LEU A 25 11.74 -3.41 -9.11
CA LEU A 25 11.24 -3.93 -7.84
C LEU A 25 12.35 -4.53 -6.96
N ASP A 26 13.26 -5.28 -7.57
CA ASP A 26 14.43 -5.88 -6.87
C ASP A 26 15.38 -4.78 -6.36
N GLU A 27 15.70 -3.81 -7.21
CA GLU A 27 16.51 -2.63 -6.86
C GLU A 27 15.87 -1.77 -5.75
N TYR A 28 14.54 -1.65 -5.76
CA TYR A 28 13.81 -0.97 -4.68
C TYR A 28 13.95 -1.75 -3.36
N GLY A 29 13.80 -3.06 -3.38
CA GLY A 29 14.03 -3.91 -2.21
C GLY A 29 15.44 -3.74 -1.63
N MET A 30 16.46 -3.72 -2.49
CA MET A 30 17.85 -3.47 -2.09
C MET A 30 18.06 -2.06 -1.52
N SER A 31 17.38 -1.06 -2.08
CA SER A 31 17.42 0.33 -1.56
C SER A 31 16.84 0.41 -0.15
N ILE A 32 15.74 -0.32 0.13
CA ILE A 32 15.18 -0.42 1.50
C ILE A 32 16.20 -1.02 2.46
N ILE A 33 16.80 -2.19 2.12
CA ILE A 33 17.77 -2.87 2.98
C ILE A 33 18.98 -1.97 3.27
N SER A 34 19.52 -1.34 2.23
CA SER A 34 20.65 -0.41 2.37
C SER A 34 20.32 0.73 3.32
N LYS A 35 19.13 1.36 3.17
CA LYS A 35 18.72 2.51 3.96
C LYS A 35 18.23 2.14 5.35
N ASN A 36 17.79 0.90 5.55
CA ASN A 36 17.31 0.40 6.85
C ASN A 36 18.38 0.44 7.95
N LYS A 37 19.66 0.48 7.56
CA LYS A 37 20.80 0.66 8.48
C LYS A 37 20.80 2.03 9.17
N ASP A 38 20.28 3.05 8.48
CA ASP A 38 20.27 4.44 8.95
C ASP A 38 18.92 4.84 9.56
N ILE A 39 17.83 4.34 8.96
CA ILE A 39 16.46 4.67 9.37
C ILE A 39 15.59 3.40 9.38
N ASN A 40 14.78 3.21 10.40
CA ASN A 40 13.90 2.05 10.54
C ASN A 40 12.76 2.10 9.52
N LEU A 41 12.99 1.58 8.32
CA LEU A 41 12.00 1.47 7.25
C LEU A 41 11.14 0.22 7.41
N ILE A 42 11.79 -0.91 7.73
CA ILE A 42 11.16 -2.22 7.97
C ILE A 42 11.81 -2.88 9.20
N SER A 43 11.18 -3.91 9.73
CA SER A 43 11.79 -4.72 10.78
C SER A 43 13.02 -5.46 10.25
N SER A 44 14.13 -5.41 10.99
CA SER A 44 15.39 -6.09 10.64
C SER A 44 15.21 -7.60 10.40
N ASN A 45 14.31 -8.24 11.15
CA ASN A 45 13.99 -9.66 11.01
C ASN A 45 13.35 -10.00 9.64
N THR A 46 12.87 -9.00 8.89
CA THR A 46 12.23 -9.21 7.58
C THR A 46 13.10 -8.82 6.40
N GLU A 47 14.30 -8.30 6.63
CA GLU A 47 15.24 -7.90 5.55
C GLU A 47 15.58 -9.07 4.63
N LYS A 48 15.88 -10.25 5.20
CA LYS A 48 16.21 -11.46 4.42
C LYS A 48 15.06 -11.94 3.53
N SER A 49 13.83 -11.53 3.83
CA SER A 49 12.63 -11.89 3.07
C SER A 49 11.95 -10.68 2.43
N ILE A 50 12.74 -9.64 2.09
CA ILE A 50 12.23 -8.37 1.52
C ILE A 50 11.33 -8.61 0.32
N ASN A 51 11.74 -9.47 -0.61
CA ASN A 51 11.01 -9.72 -1.85
C ASN A 51 9.65 -10.40 -1.61
N THR A 52 9.58 -11.36 -0.70
CA THR A 52 8.34 -12.07 -0.40
C THR A 52 7.46 -11.26 0.54
N ARG A 53 7.97 -10.91 1.73
CA ARG A 53 7.16 -10.30 2.80
C ARG A 53 6.81 -8.84 2.58
N HIS A 54 7.53 -8.15 1.68
CA HIS A 54 7.29 -6.73 1.44
C HIS A 54 6.93 -6.44 -0.01
N ILE A 55 7.76 -6.81 -0.98
CA ILE A 55 7.50 -6.49 -2.39
C ILE A 55 6.29 -7.28 -2.92
N LEU A 56 6.32 -8.61 -2.83
CA LEU A 56 5.22 -9.47 -3.31
C LEU A 56 3.93 -9.23 -2.54
N ASP A 57 4.03 -9.09 -1.20
CA ASP A 57 2.87 -8.78 -0.36
C ASP A 57 2.23 -7.44 -0.75
N SER A 58 3.02 -6.43 -1.11
CA SER A 58 2.51 -5.15 -1.64
C SER A 58 1.90 -5.29 -3.03
N ALA A 59 2.56 -6.05 -3.90
CA ALA A 59 2.16 -6.21 -5.30
C ALA A 59 0.77 -6.86 -5.47
N GLN A 60 0.35 -7.74 -4.56
CA GLN A 60 -0.98 -8.39 -4.62
C GLN A 60 -2.16 -7.39 -4.59
N THR A 61 -1.92 -6.13 -4.18
CA THR A 61 -2.97 -5.10 -4.17
C THR A 61 -3.32 -4.59 -5.56
N ILE A 62 -2.49 -4.88 -6.57
CA ILE A 62 -2.74 -4.48 -7.96
C ILE A 62 -4.07 -5.04 -8.48
N ASP A 63 -4.45 -6.24 -8.05
CA ASP A 63 -5.71 -6.89 -8.47
C ASP A 63 -6.97 -6.09 -8.10
N PHE A 64 -6.88 -5.19 -7.11
CA PHE A 64 -7.98 -4.30 -6.73
C PHE A 64 -7.94 -2.95 -7.46
N ILE A 65 -6.78 -2.58 -8.03
CA ILE A 65 -6.51 -1.25 -8.58
C ILE A 65 -6.47 -1.28 -10.10
N ASP A 66 -6.19 -2.45 -10.69
CA ASP A 66 -6.02 -2.62 -12.13
C ASP A 66 -7.35 -2.54 -12.88
N ASN A 67 -7.92 -1.33 -12.89
CA ASN A 67 -9.05 -0.99 -13.75
C ASN A 67 -8.91 0.46 -14.27
N ASN A 68 -9.59 0.78 -15.35
CA ASN A 68 -9.45 2.07 -16.02
C ASN A 68 -9.98 3.27 -15.22
N GLU A 69 -10.79 3.03 -14.21
CA GLU A 69 -11.44 4.07 -13.41
C GLU A 69 -10.59 4.59 -12.25
N ILE A 70 -9.50 3.89 -11.88
CA ILE A 70 -8.65 4.25 -10.75
C ILE A 70 -7.42 4.98 -11.24
N ASN A 71 -7.33 6.28 -11.01
CA ASN A 71 -6.22 7.14 -11.42
C ASN A 71 -5.34 7.58 -10.26
N THR A 72 -5.89 7.60 -9.03
CA THR A 72 -5.17 8.10 -7.86
C THR A 72 -5.24 7.14 -6.68
N CYS A 73 -4.13 7.00 -5.98
CA CYS A 73 -4.04 6.21 -4.77
C CYS A 73 -3.31 7.02 -3.68
N THR A 74 -3.92 7.14 -2.49
CA THR A 74 -3.29 7.80 -1.34
C THR A 74 -2.83 6.76 -0.33
N ASP A 75 -1.52 6.71 -0.07
CA ASP A 75 -0.86 5.81 0.88
C ASP A 75 -0.69 6.51 2.23
N LEU A 76 -1.34 5.98 3.27
CA LEU A 76 -1.39 6.56 4.60
C LEU A 76 -0.34 5.95 5.53
N GLY A 77 0.55 6.81 6.06
CA GLY A 77 1.64 6.36 6.93
C GLY A 77 2.63 5.52 6.14
N SER A 78 3.04 6.01 5.01
CA SER A 78 3.69 5.27 3.93
C SER A 78 5.01 4.59 4.31
N GLY A 79 5.71 5.10 5.34
CA GLY A 79 6.94 4.51 5.85
C GLY A 79 8.00 4.34 4.77
N ALA A 80 8.32 3.08 4.47
CA ALA A 80 9.22 2.72 3.38
C ALA A 80 8.61 2.92 1.97
N GLY A 81 7.32 3.26 1.85
CA GLY A 81 6.60 3.30 0.57
C GLY A 81 5.94 1.97 0.19
N LEU A 82 5.67 1.15 1.16
CA LEU A 82 5.02 -0.16 0.99
C LEU A 82 3.54 -0.07 1.43
N PRO A 83 2.59 -0.17 0.49
CA PRO A 83 2.73 -0.69 -0.87
C PRO A 83 2.87 0.37 -1.98
N GLY A 84 2.80 1.67 -1.71
CA GLY A 84 2.64 2.73 -2.71
C GLY A 84 3.73 2.78 -3.78
N ILE A 85 5.03 2.65 -3.43
CA ILE A 85 6.14 2.61 -4.42
C ILE A 85 6.03 1.36 -5.29
N VAL A 86 5.71 0.19 -4.71
CA VAL A 86 5.54 -1.05 -5.50
C VAL A 86 4.42 -0.89 -6.53
N LEU A 87 3.28 -0.32 -6.13
CA LEU A 87 2.18 -0.01 -7.04
C LEU A 87 2.59 0.97 -8.13
N SER A 88 3.33 2.04 -7.78
CA SER A 88 3.82 3.03 -8.75
C SER A 88 4.73 2.38 -9.80
N ILE A 89 5.65 1.51 -9.39
CA ILE A 89 6.54 0.77 -10.31
C ILE A 89 5.72 -0.13 -11.24
N LEU A 90 4.78 -0.90 -10.70
CA LEU A 90 3.93 -1.81 -11.50
C LEU A 90 3.02 -1.09 -12.48
N MET A 91 2.53 0.09 -12.11
CA MET A 91 1.59 0.87 -12.93
C MET A 91 2.27 1.81 -13.92
N LYS A 92 3.57 2.11 -13.75
CA LYS A 92 4.34 3.10 -14.51
C LYS A 92 4.16 2.97 -16.03
N HIS A 93 4.31 1.77 -16.57
CA HIS A 93 4.17 1.52 -18.02
C HIS A 93 2.74 1.17 -18.43
N LYS A 94 1.97 0.58 -17.54
CA LYS A 94 0.60 0.15 -17.82
C LYS A 94 -0.38 1.31 -17.82
N LYS A 95 -0.19 2.26 -16.91
CA LYS A 95 -1.05 3.43 -16.70
C LYS A 95 -0.21 4.63 -16.24
N PRO A 96 0.51 5.31 -17.15
CA PRO A 96 1.43 6.40 -16.79
C PRO A 96 0.79 7.55 -16.01
N GLN A 97 -0.52 7.78 -16.20
CA GLN A 97 -1.27 8.79 -15.47
C GLN A 97 -1.63 8.38 -14.03
N PHE A 98 -1.48 7.10 -13.66
CA PHE A 98 -1.74 6.65 -12.29
C PHE A 98 -0.79 7.32 -11.32
N LYS A 99 -1.34 8.01 -10.33
CA LYS A 99 -0.59 8.82 -9.36
C LYS A 99 -0.73 8.25 -7.96
N VAL A 100 0.40 8.10 -7.27
CA VAL A 100 0.40 7.74 -5.85
C VAL A 100 0.78 8.94 -5.00
N ILE A 101 -0.05 9.24 -4.00
CA ILE A 101 0.12 10.36 -3.06
C ILE A 101 0.49 9.77 -1.70
N PHE A 102 1.67 10.11 -1.19
CA PHE A 102 2.18 9.63 0.07
C PHE A 102 1.96 10.62 1.20
N TYR A 103 1.43 10.16 2.34
CA TYR A 103 1.40 10.91 3.58
C TYR A 103 2.29 10.24 4.63
N GLU A 104 3.43 10.86 4.91
CA GLU A 104 4.40 10.38 5.91
C GLU A 104 4.90 11.57 6.75
N LYS A 105 4.80 11.48 8.07
CA LYS A 105 5.20 12.58 8.97
C LYS A 105 6.70 12.64 9.24
N SER A 106 7.41 11.51 9.14
CA SER A 106 8.84 11.43 9.40
C SER A 106 9.63 12.07 8.26
N PHE A 107 10.49 13.04 8.58
CA PHE A 107 11.38 13.69 7.61
C PHE A 107 12.24 12.67 6.86
N HIS A 108 12.92 11.77 7.57
CA HIS A 108 13.83 10.81 6.95
C HIS A 108 13.11 9.83 6.01
N LYS A 109 11.91 9.36 6.41
CA LYS A 109 11.11 8.46 5.58
C LYS A 109 10.52 9.19 4.36
N SER A 110 10.03 10.42 4.54
CA SER A 110 9.54 11.24 3.41
C SER A 110 10.67 11.53 2.41
N LYS A 111 11.89 11.83 2.89
CA LYS A 111 13.05 11.99 2.02
C LYS A 111 13.37 10.74 1.22
N PHE A 112 13.34 9.57 1.87
CA PHE A 112 13.51 8.28 1.19
C PHE A 112 12.45 8.06 0.09
N LEU A 113 11.18 8.37 0.36
CA LEU A 113 10.11 8.27 -0.64
C LEU A 113 10.38 9.17 -1.86
N VAL A 114 10.82 10.40 -1.64
CA VAL A 114 11.21 11.33 -2.73
C VAL A 114 12.40 10.79 -3.51
N GLU A 115 13.41 10.22 -2.84
CA GLU A 115 14.57 9.61 -3.48
C GLU A 115 14.15 8.43 -4.38
N MET A 116 13.28 7.53 -3.90
CA MET A 116 12.78 6.39 -4.67
C MET A 116 11.90 6.82 -5.84
N SER A 117 11.04 7.81 -5.62
CA SER A 117 10.20 8.39 -6.68
C SER A 117 11.02 8.93 -7.85
N LYS A 118 12.10 9.64 -7.54
CA LYS A 118 13.03 10.16 -8.56
C LYS A 118 13.85 9.06 -9.22
N LYS A 119 14.39 8.13 -8.41
CA LYS A 119 15.24 7.04 -8.90
C LYS A 119 14.54 6.19 -9.96
N PHE A 120 13.24 5.91 -9.75
CA PHE A 120 12.45 5.06 -10.65
C PHE A 120 11.52 5.85 -11.58
N ASP A 121 11.64 7.19 -11.64
CA ASP A 121 10.81 8.06 -12.47
C ASP A 121 9.31 7.78 -12.33
N LEU A 122 8.80 7.88 -11.09
CA LEU A 122 7.43 7.53 -10.73
C LEU A 122 6.52 8.75 -10.68
N ASN A 123 5.28 8.60 -11.14
CA ASN A 123 4.26 9.63 -10.99
C ASN A 123 3.72 9.64 -9.55
N THR A 124 4.39 10.38 -8.67
CA THR A 124 4.08 10.41 -7.24
C THR A 124 4.12 11.82 -6.66
N GLU A 125 3.46 11.98 -5.53
CA GLU A 125 3.52 13.19 -4.71
C GLU A 125 3.76 12.81 -3.25
N VAL A 126 4.77 13.40 -2.61
CA VAL A 126 5.13 13.08 -1.23
C VAL A 126 4.84 14.27 -0.33
N HIS A 127 3.92 14.09 0.61
CA HIS A 127 3.60 15.05 1.65
C HIS A 127 4.22 14.63 2.98
N GLN A 128 5.24 15.40 3.40
CA GLN A 128 5.76 15.31 4.77
C GLN A 128 4.78 15.99 5.73
N LYS A 129 3.62 15.36 5.96
CA LYS A 129 2.53 15.93 6.75
C LYS A 129 1.88 14.88 7.63
N ASN A 130 1.31 15.36 8.76
CA ASN A 130 0.43 14.52 9.58
C ASN A 130 -0.94 14.42 8.92
N ILE A 131 -1.33 13.20 8.52
CA ILE A 131 -2.61 12.94 7.86
C ILE A 131 -3.82 13.32 8.75
N PHE A 132 -3.72 13.20 10.06
CA PHE A 132 -4.82 13.46 10.98
C PHE A 132 -5.37 14.91 10.94
N VAL A 133 -4.56 15.86 10.48
CA VAL A 133 -4.94 17.28 10.40
C VAL A 133 -5.28 17.75 8.99
N GLN A 134 -5.13 16.88 7.99
CA GLN A 134 -5.49 17.21 6.60
C GLN A 134 -7.00 17.16 6.43
N LYS A 135 -7.53 17.95 5.48
CA LYS A 135 -8.96 18.02 5.17
C LYS A 135 -9.18 18.13 3.67
N ASN A 136 -10.39 17.76 3.26
CA ASN A 136 -10.87 17.91 1.88
C ASN A 136 -10.01 17.18 0.84
N LEU A 137 -9.36 16.09 1.22
CA LEU A 137 -8.57 15.28 0.32
C LEU A 137 -9.47 14.54 -0.67
N ILE A 138 -8.95 14.30 -1.88
CA ILE A 138 -9.66 13.59 -2.94
C ILE A 138 -8.69 12.52 -3.47
N THR A 139 -9.17 11.29 -3.58
CA THR A 139 -8.44 10.17 -4.17
C THR A 139 -9.44 9.12 -4.65
N ASP A 140 -9.04 8.24 -5.56
CA ASP A 140 -9.87 7.07 -5.91
C ASP A 140 -9.71 5.97 -4.85
N VAL A 141 -8.49 5.73 -4.39
CA VAL A 141 -8.17 4.66 -3.45
C VAL A 141 -7.37 5.19 -2.27
N ILE A 142 -7.77 4.79 -1.08
CA ILE A 142 -6.96 4.92 0.13
C ILE A 142 -6.29 3.58 0.38
N ILE A 143 -4.97 3.57 0.58
CA ILE A 143 -4.25 2.36 0.92
C ILE A 143 -3.43 2.57 2.19
N SER A 144 -3.32 1.53 3.01
CA SER A 144 -2.48 1.60 4.21
C SER A 144 -2.02 0.22 4.65
N ARG A 145 -0.77 0.14 5.10
CA ARG A 145 -0.16 -1.07 5.65
C ARG A 145 0.58 -0.74 6.95
N ALA A 146 0.29 -1.48 8.02
CA ALA A 146 0.98 -1.36 9.32
C ALA A 146 1.03 0.08 9.90
N PHE A 147 0.00 0.89 9.64
CA PHE A 147 -0.06 2.29 10.09
C PHE A 147 -0.91 2.45 11.35
N LYS A 148 -2.20 2.17 11.27
CA LYS A 148 -3.17 2.33 12.36
C LYS A 148 -4.21 1.21 12.34
N PRO A 149 -4.86 0.91 13.47
CA PRO A 149 -6.00 -0.01 13.52
C PRO A 149 -7.13 0.43 12.58
N LEU A 150 -7.89 -0.55 12.09
CA LEU A 150 -8.97 -0.38 11.12
C LEU A 150 -9.97 0.74 11.49
N PRO A 151 -10.52 0.84 12.73
CA PRO A 151 -11.45 1.92 13.07
C PRO A 151 -10.84 3.32 12.92
N ILE A 152 -9.54 3.47 13.22
CA ILE A 152 -8.84 4.76 13.08
C ILE A 152 -8.68 5.13 11.61
N ILE A 153 -8.36 4.16 10.74
CA ILE A 153 -8.31 4.40 9.29
C ILE A 153 -9.68 4.85 8.77
N PHE A 154 -10.77 4.26 9.25
CA PHE A 154 -12.13 4.66 8.88
C PHE A 154 -12.46 6.08 9.31
N GLU A 155 -12.07 6.48 10.54
CA GLU A 155 -12.22 7.86 10.99
C GLU A 155 -11.43 8.83 10.12
N ILE A 156 -10.17 8.51 9.75
CA ILE A 156 -9.36 9.31 8.83
C ILE A 156 -10.07 9.42 7.48
N ALA A 157 -10.50 8.30 6.90
CA ALA A 157 -11.18 8.30 5.61
C ALA A 157 -12.42 9.20 5.60
N LYS A 158 -13.25 9.14 6.64
CA LYS A 158 -14.49 9.93 6.74
C LYS A 158 -14.27 11.40 7.08
N LYS A 159 -13.25 11.72 7.89
CA LYS A 159 -13.01 13.10 8.37
C LYS A 159 -12.11 13.91 7.46
N ASN A 160 -11.19 13.26 6.76
CA ASN A 160 -10.12 13.92 6.03
C ASN A 160 -10.34 13.91 4.52
N PHE A 161 -11.08 12.93 3.99
CA PHE A 161 -11.35 12.80 2.56
C PHE A 161 -12.75 13.27 2.21
N LYS A 162 -12.84 14.12 1.19
CA LYS A 162 -14.10 14.55 0.58
C LYS A 162 -14.70 13.43 -0.28
N SER A 163 -13.84 12.70 -0.99
CA SER A 163 -14.26 11.56 -1.81
C SER A 163 -13.16 10.50 -1.95
N PHE A 164 -13.58 9.25 -1.97
CA PHE A 164 -12.82 8.07 -2.35
C PHE A 164 -13.78 6.96 -2.78
N LYS A 165 -13.31 6.01 -3.59
CA LYS A 165 -14.12 4.86 -4.06
C LYS A 165 -14.03 3.70 -3.06
N PHE A 166 -12.82 3.33 -2.63
CA PHE A 166 -12.60 2.25 -1.67
C PHE A 166 -11.27 2.39 -0.91
N ILE A 167 -11.13 1.56 0.11
CA ILE A 167 -9.93 1.48 0.96
C ILE A 167 -9.33 0.09 0.81
N ILE A 168 -8.00 -0.02 0.70
CA ILE A 168 -7.28 -1.29 0.73
C ILE A 168 -6.43 -1.34 2.00
N LEU A 169 -6.57 -2.41 2.78
CA LEU A 169 -5.82 -2.59 4.02
C LEU A 169 -5.24 -4.00 4.13
N PHE A 170 -4.11 -4.07 4.82
CA PHE A 170 -3.45 -5.31 5.20
C PHE A 170 -3.78 -5.63 6.65
N LEU A 171 -4.38 -6.77 6.89
CA LEU A 171 -4.73 -7.27 8.22
C LEU A 171 -3.89 -8.51 8.53
N GLY A 172 -3.22 -8.50 9.68
CA GLY A 172 -2.45 -9.63 10.19
C GLY A 172 -3.33 -10.63 10.95
N LYS A 173 -2.71 -11.45 11.80
CA LYS A 173 -3.34 -12.55 12.55
C LYS A 173 -4.62 -12.17 13.32
N SER A 174 -4.65 -11.00 13.95
CA SER A 174 -5.85 -10.47 14.64
C SER A 174 -6.89 -9.84 13.70
N GLY A 175 -6.63 -9.81 12.41
CA GLY A 175 -7.45 -9.06 11.43
C GLY A 175 -8.92 -9.47 11.42
N LYS A 176 -9.22 -10.77 11.61
CA LYS A 176 -10.61 -11.26 11.64
C LYS A 176 -11.37 -10.71 12.85
N ASN A 177 -10.74 -10.66 14.02
CA ASN A 177 -11.37 -10.14 15.24
C ASN A 177 -11.58 -8.63 15.11
N ILE A 178 -10.56 -7.89 14.67
CA ILE A 178 -10.65 -6.44 14.43
C ILE A 178 -11.76 -6.11 13.42
N LEU A 179 -11.91 -6.93 12.37
CA LEU A 179 -12.98 -6.74 11.37
C LEU A 179 -14.37 -6.90 12.01
N ASN A 180 -14.57 -7.97 12.81
CA ASN A 180 -15.83 -8.21 13.49
C ASN A 180 -16.18 -7.10 14.49
N GLU A 181 -15.24 -6.70 15.35
CA GLU A 181 -15.41 -5.58 16.28
C GLU A 181 -15.74 -4.27 15.55
N THR A 182 -15.09 -4.03 14.40
CA THR A 182 -15.34 -2.82 13.62
C THR A 182 -16.76 -2.82 13.01
N LEU A 183 -17.29 -3.98 12.66
CA LEU A 183 -18.67 -4.11 12.16
C LEU A 183 -19.74 -3.76 13.21
N GLU A 184 -19.41 -3.69 14.50
CA GLU A 184 -20.34 -3.24 15.53
C GLU A 184 -20.65 -1.75 15.40
N THR A 185 -19.65 -0.93 15.06
CA THR A 185 -19.76 0.54 14.99
C THR A 185 -19.80 1.11 13.58
N TRP A 186 -19.41 0.34 12.58
CA TRP A 186 -19.36 0.74 11.18
C TRP A 186 -20.16 -0.19 10.28
N LYS A 187 -20.75 0.35 9.21
CA LYS A 187 -21.36 -0.39 8.11
C LYS A 187 -20.51 -0.20 6.86
N PHE A 188 -20.13 -1.29 6.22
CA PHE A 188 -19.32 -1.29 4.99
C PHE A 188 -19.43 -2.62 4.28
N ASP A 189 -19.16 -2.62 2.98
CA ASP A 189 -18.96 -3.82 2.19
C ASP A 189 -17.48 -4.15 2.11
N TYR A 190 -17.12 -5.41 2.01
CA TYR A 190 -15.72 -5.78 1.86
C TYR A 190 -15.50 -7.04 1.03
N GLU A 191 -14.43 -7.02 0.26
CA GLU A 191 -13.84 -8.17 -0.40
C GLU A 191 -12.51 -8.50 0.30
N LYS A 192 -12.21 -9.78 0.49
CA LYS A 192 -10.96 -10.21 1.13
C LYS A 192 -10.22 -11.22 0.28
N LYS A 193 -8.90 -11.10 0.24
CA LYS A 193 -7.97 -12.09 -0.31
C LYS A 193 -7.02 -12.54 0.79
N LYS A 194 -6.72 -13.84 0.86
CA LYS A 194 -5.63 -14.33 1.72
C LYS A 194 -4.33 -13.74 1.23
N SER A 195 -3.43 -13.34 2.14
CA SER A 195 -2.10 -12.91 1.74
C SER A 195 -1.35 -14.07 1.09
N LEU A 196 -0.68 -13.77 -0.02
CA LEU A 196 0.17 -14.74 -0.73
C LEU A 196 1.45 -15.08 0.04
N THR A 197 1.80 -14.26 1.02
CA THR A 197 3.09 -14.33 1.73
C THR A 197 2.97 -14.76 3.19
N ASN A 198 1.75 -14.77 3.72
CA ASN A 198 1.49 -15.17 5.11
C ASN A 198 0.04 -15.66 5.27
N SER A 199 -0.12 -16.94 5.63
CA SER A 199 -1.41 -17.59 5.81
C SER A 199 -2.32 -16.94 6.86
N ASP A 200 -1.72 -16.27 7.86
CA ASP A 200 -2.41 -15.58 8.95
C ASP A 200 -2.81 -14.14 8.60
N SER A 201 -2.50 -13.70 7.39
CA SER A 201 -2.75 -12.33 6.93
C SER A 201 -3.71 -12.30 5.75
N MET A 202 -4.36 -11.17 5.58
CA MET A 202 -5.25 -10.92 4.45
C MET A 202 -5.14 -9.49 3.97
N VAL A 203 -5.46 -9.28 2.70
CA VAL A 203 -5.72 -7.96 2.12
C VAL A 203 -7.21 -7.81 1.96
N ILE A 204 -7.75 -6.68 2.40
CA ILE A 204 -9.18 -6.36 2.28
C ILE A 204 -9.38 -5.08 1.48
N LYS A 205 -10.38 -5.09 0.61
CA LYS A 205 -10.93 -3.91 -0.06
C LYS A 205 -12.26 -3.57 0.58
N ILE A 206 -12.45 -2.33 0.99
CA ILE A 206 -13.62 -1.85 1.73
C ILE A 206 -14.28 -0.74 0.92
N SER A 207 -15.59 -0.86 0.73
CA SER A 207 -16.42 0.12 0.03
C SER A 207 -17.68 0.45 0.84
N ASN A 208 -18.43 1.45 0.40
CA ASN A 208 -19.71 1.86 1.00
C ASN A 208 -19.62 2.16 2.51
N LEU A 209 -18.48 2.73 2.94
CA LEU A 209 -18.17 2.99 4.34
C LEU A 209 -19.11 4.04 4.96
N ARG A 210 -19.80 3.67 6.05
CA ARG A 210 -20.69 4.54 6.83
C ARG A 210 -20.53 4.25 8.31
N LYS A 211 -20.56 5.28 9.15
CA LYS A 211 -20.63 5.11 10.59
C LYS A 211 -22.07 4.76 10.97
N LYS A 212 -22.27 3.83 11.88
CA LYS A 212 -23.60 3.54 12.42
C LYS A 212 -24.01 4.67 13.35
N ASN A 213 -25.26 5.09 13.28
CA ASN A 213 -25.85 5.93 14.30
C ASN A 213 -26.08 5.05 15.53
N VAL A 214 -25.32 5.29 16.58
CA VAL A 214 -25.51 4.68 17.89
C VAL A 214 -26.30 5.65 18.74
#